data_c28db3bdc236819911008c23eca8ce79
#
_entry.id   c28db3bdc236819911008c23eca8ce79
#
_cell.length_a   1.000
_cell.length_b   1.000
_cell.length_c   1.000
_cell.angle_alpha   90.00
_cell.angle_beta   90.00
_cell.angle_gamma   90.00
#
_symmetry.space_group_name_H-M   'P 1'
#
loop_
_entity.id
_entity.type
_entity.pdbx_description
1 polymer ?
#
loop_
_entity_poly.entity_id
_entity_poly.type
_entity_poly.pdbx_seq_one_letter_code
_entity_poly.pdbx_strand_id
1 'polypeptide(L)' 'MKKDSRLTFRVSSNLKKDVEAIATREGQSAARICEAFIVAGFDAYKKQGPKFLQRMLGRLGTRAVD' A
#
# COMPACT_ATOMS: atom_id res chain seq x y z
N MET A 1 -16.47 6.12 -7.62
CA MET A 1 -15.22 6.56 -8.19
C MET A 1 -14.89 5.80 -9.45
N LYS A 2 -14.46 6.50 -10.44
CA LYS A 2 -14.17 5.91 -11.71
C LYS A 2 -12.77 5.40 -11.78
N LYS A 3 -12.57 4.22 -12.28
CA LYS A 3 -11.24 3.65 -12.38
C LYS A 3 -10.75 3.70 -13.81
N ASP A 4 -10.37 4.88 -14.23
CA ASP A 4 -9.89 5.07 -15.57
C ASP A 4 -8.39 5.34 -15.63
N SER A 5 -7.70 5.18 -14.53
CA SER A 5 -6.26 5.41 -14.46
C SER A 5 -5.56 4.22 -13.86
N ARG A 6 -4.27 4.13 -14.18
CA ARG A 6 -3.45 3.04 -13.71
C ARG A 6 -2.30 3.55 -12.89
N LEU A 7 -2.01 2.88 -11.80
CA LEU A 7 -0.86 3.19 -10.98
C LEU A 7 -0.01 1.94 -10.87
N THR A 8 1.24 2.02 -11.25
CA THR A 8 2.13 0.88 -11.23
C THR A 8 3.38 1.21 -10.46
N PHE A 9 3.81 0.31 -9.59
CA PHE A 9 5.03 0.48 -8.83
C PHE A 9 5.56 -0.87 -8.42
N ARG A 10 6.80 -0.89 -7.96
CA ARG A 10 7.45 -2.11 -7.55
C ARG A 10 7.42 -2.27 -6.06
N VAL A 11 7.31 -3.50 -5.60
CA VAL A 11 7.38 -3.80 -4.18
C VAL A 11 8.29 -5.01 -4.00
N SER A 12 8.74 -5.21 -2.78
CA SER A 12 9.55 -6.38 -2.48
C SER A 12 8.76 -7.65 -2.66
N SER A 13 9.45 -8.74 -2.92
CA SER A 13 8.81 -10.03 -3.08
C SER A 13 8.03 -10.43 -1.83
N ASN A 14 8.58 -10.14 -0.67
CA ASN A 14 7.91 -10.48 0.59
C ASN A 14 6.61 -9.71 0.74
N LEU A 15 6.64 -8.43 0.43
CA LEU A 15 5.44 -7.63 0.53
C LEU A 15 4.38 -8.11 -0.45
N LYS A 16 4.80 -8.47 -1.65
CA LYS A 16 3.87 -9.00 -2.65
C LYS A 16 3.19 -10.26 -2.13
N LYS A 17 3.97 -11.17 -1.54
CA LYS A 17 3.42 -12.40 -1.00
C LYS A 17 2.44 -12.12 0.14
N ASP A 18 2.76 -11.16 0.99
CA ASP A 18 1.88 -10.80 2.10
C ASP A 18 0.55 -10.27 1.58
N VAL A 19 0.59 -9.41 0.58
CA VAL A 19 -0.63 -8.87 0.00
C VAL A 19 -1.45 -9.98 -0.64
N GLU A 20 -0.79 -10.88 -1.35
CA GLU A 20 -1.50 -11.98 -1.99
C GLU A 20 -2.14 -12.92 -0.99
N ALA A 21 -1.47 -13.14 0.14
CA ALA A 21 -2.02 -13.98 1.20
C ALA A 21 -3.27 -13.34 1.80
N ILE A 22 -3.22 -12.05 2.03
CA ILE A 22 -4.38 -11.32 2.54
C ILE A 22 -5.52 -11.38 1.54
N ALA A 23 -5.20 -11.17 0.27
CA ALA A 23 -6.22 -11.20 -0.77
C ALA A 23 -6.93 -12.55 -0.81
N THR A 24 -6.18 -13.62 -0.73
CA THR A 24 -6.75 -14.96 -0.71
C THR A 24 -7.65 -15.15 0.50
N ARG A 25 -7.16 -14.73 1.66
CA ARG A 25 -7.93 -14.89 2.90
C ARG A 25 -9.24 -14.12 2.85
N GLU A 26 -9.22 -12.94 2.28
CA GLU A 26 -10.39 -12.08 2.25
C GLU A 26 -11.27 -12.29 1.02
N GLY A 27 -10.88 -13.18 0.13
CA GLY A 27 -11.65 -13.41 -1.07
C GLY A 27 -11.65 -12.24 -2.03
N GLN A 28 -10.57 -11.49 -2.08
CA GLN A 28 -10.45 -10.31 -2.93
C GLN A 28 -9.23 -10.44 -3.84
N SER A 29 -9.15 -9.60 -4.86
CA SER A 29 -7.96 -9.57 -5.68
C SER A 29 -6.86 -8.79 -4.97
N ALA A 30 -5.62 -9.07 -5.33
CA ALA A 30 -4.49 -8.33 -4.75
C ALA A 30 -4.59 -6.84 -5.09
N ALA A 31 -5.04 -6.52 -6.29
CA ALA A 31 -5.19 -5.11 -6.69
C ALA A 31 -6.18 -4.39 -5.79
N ARG A 32 -7.26 -5.08 -5.42
CA ARG A 32 -8.27 -4.47 -4.58
C ARG A 32 -7.75 -4.25 -3.16
N ILE A 33 -6.97 -5.18 -2.65
CA ILE A 33 -6.34 -5.02 -1.34
C ILE A 33 -5.38 -3.83 -1.36
N CYS A 34 -4.59 -3.71 -2.42
CA CYS A 34 -3.67 -2.59 -2.56
C CYS A 34 -4.43 -1.27 -2.63
N GLU A 35 -5.50 -1.24 -3.38
CA GLU A 35 -6.31 -0.02 -3.47
C GLU A 35 -6.84 0.39 -2.10
N ALA A 36 -7.33 -0.57 -1.33
CA ALA A 36 -7.85 -0.29 0.00
C ALA A 36 -6.76 0.29 0.90
N PHE A 37 -5.56 -0.28 0.84
CA PHE A 37 -4.46 0.22 1.66
C PHE A 37 -4.04 1.62 1.23
N ILE A 38 -4.06 1.89 -0.08
CA ILE A 38 -3.71 3.22 -0.56
C ILE A 38 -4.73 4.24 -0.07
N VAL A 39 -6.00 3.92 -0.15
CA VAL A 39 -7.05 4.82 0.32
C VAL A 39 -6.90 5.07 1.83
N ALA A 40 -6.67 4.01 2.59
CA ALA A 40 -6.50 4.16 4.03
C ALA A 40 -5.28 4.99 4.37
N GLY A 41 -4.18 4.78 3.64
CA GLY A 41 -2.97 5.57 3.86
C GLY A 41 -3.18 7.03 3.51
N PHE A 42 -3.91 7.29 2.44
CA PHE A 42 -4.21 8.65 2.03
C PHE A 42 -5.06 9.36 3.09
N ASP A 43 -6.06 8.67 3.62
CA ASP A 43 -6.89 9.23 4.67
C ASP A 43 -6.07 9.55 5.92
N ALA A 44 -5.15 8.66 6.28
CA ALA A 44 -4.28 8.90 7.42
C ALA A 44 -3.39 10.11 7.18
N TYR A 45 -2.89 10.26 5.97
CA TYR A 45 -2.08 11.41 5.62
C TYR A 45 -2.87 12.70 5.78
N LYS A 46 -4.12 12.70 5.32
CA LYS A 46 -4.95 13.90 5.42
C LYS A 46 -5.21 14.28 6.87
N LYS A 47 -5.29 13.30 7.76
CA LYS A 47 -5.54 13.57 9.17
C LYS A 47 -4.27 13.94 9.93
N GLN A 48 -3.17 13.26 9.64
CA GLN A 48 -1.95 13.43 10.41
C GLN A 48 -0.92 14.34 9.73
N GLY A 49 -1.07 14.59 8.44
CA GLY A 49 -0.21 15.50 7.72
C GLY A 49 1.12 14.89 7.32
N PRO A 50 2.06 15.75 6.91
CA PRO A 50 3.34 15.28 6.37
C PRO A 50 4.14 14.40 7.33
N LYS A 51 3.96 14.58 8.61
CA LYS A 51 4.70 13.76 9.57
C LYS A 51 4.37 12.29 9.43
N PHE A 52 3.12 11.96 9.14
CA PHE A 52 2.73 10.58 8.92
C PHE A 52 3.51 10.01 7.73
N LEU A 53 3.54 10.75 6.64
CA LEU A 53 4.21 10.28 5.43
C LEU A 53 5.71 10.11 5.66
N GLN A 54 6.33 11.08 6.34
CA GLN A 54 7.75 11.01 6.61
C GLN A 54 8.08 9.79 7.47
N ARG A 55 7.22 9.49 8.44
CA ARG A 55 7.42 8.33 9.29
C ARG A 55 7.29 7.04 8.49
N MET A 56 6.32 6.97 7.60
CA MET A 56 6.14 5.78 6.78
C MET A 56 7.27 5.61 5.79
N LEU A 57 7.72 6.69 5.18
CA LEU A 57 8.84 6.62 4.25
C LEU A 57 10.13 6.21 4.95
N GLY A 58 10.30 6.64 6.20
CA GLY A 58 11.43 6.21 6.99
C GLY A 58 11.42 4.71 7.21
N ARG A 59 10.26 4.15 7.49
CA ARG A 59 10.15 2.70 7.65
C ARG A 59 10.48 1.96 6.37
N LEU A 60 10.01 2.49 5.25
CA LEU A 60 10.32 1.90 3.96
C LEU A 60 11.82 1.95 3.68
N GLY A 61 12.45 3.07 3.98
CA GLY A 61 13.87 3.22 3.78
C GLY A 61 14.66 2.21 4.58
N THR A 62 14.22 1.94 5.80
CA THR A 62 14.89 0.98 6.65
C THR A 62 14.79 -0.43 6.09
N ARG A 63 13.70 -0.72 5.41
CA ARG A 63 13.47 -2.06 4.87
C ARG A 63 13.75 -2.17 3.41
N ALA A 64 14.26 -1.15 2.84
CA ALA A 64 14.29 -1.05 1.43
C ALA A 64 15.30 -1.88 0.78
N VAL A 65 15.41 -3.05 1.08
CA VAL A 65 16.42 -3.77 0.48
C VAL A 65 15.88 -4.63 -0.52
N ASP A 66 15.43 -4.54 -1.34
CA ASP A 66 15.05 -5.48 -2.35
C ASP A 66 15.40 -4.99 -3.70
#